data_c9c1198ae72c1b07d9c91d8bf778e94d
#
_entry.id   c9c1198ae72c1b07d9c91d8bf778e94d
#
_cell.length_a   1.000
_cell.length_b   1.000
_cell.length_c   1.000
_cell.angle_alpha   90.00
_cell.angle_beta   90.00
_cell.angle_gamma   90.00
#
_symmetry.space_group_name_H-M   'P 1'
#
loop_
_entity.id
_entity.type
_entity.pdbx_description
1 polymer ?
#
loop_
_entity_poly.entity_id
_entity_poly.type
_entity_poly.pdbx_seq_one_letter_code
_entity_poly.pdbx_strand_id
1 'polypeptide(L)'
;ILLQERVHAQTGIIPKPVNVRETGRTIDLPQSVVIGSNDAELLRLADLFVSRLERDGFSGLSTAKSLRKATVKLSIDPALAEEGYTLDSTSDKEEILLAGGSVKGVWWGLQTLEQLLVAATENPAQMRIPALRIEDAPRFAYRGAHLDCGRHFFTTDEVKTYIDIISAHKINTFHWHLT
;
A
#
# COMPACT_ATOMS: atom_id res chain seq x y z
N ILE A 1 -33.99 12.37 15.66
CA ILE A 1 -32.57 11.95 15.89
C ILE A 1 -31.84 12.28 14.59
N LEU A 2 -31.18 13.46 14.57
CA LEU A 2 -30.35 13.89 13.47
C LEU A 2 -29.08 13.02 13.50
N LEU A 3 -28.91 12.11 12.53
CA LEU A 3 -27.64 11.49 12.20
C LEU A 3 -26.72 12.63 11.72
N GLN A 4 -25.80 13.06 12.58
CA GLN A 4 -24.67 13.86 12.15
C GLN A 4 -23.83 12.98 11.21
N GLU A 5 -23.92 13.24 9.92
CA GLU A 5 -22.88 12.82 8.98
C GLU A 5 -21.56 13.43 9.47
N ARG A 6 -20.71 12.58 10.08
CA ARG A 6 -19.35 13.01 10.40
C ARG A 6 -18.68 13.31 9.08
N VAL A 7 -18.26 14.55 8.91
CA VAL A 7 -17.33 14.96 7.86
C VAL A 7 -16.16 13.96 7.92
N HIS A 8 -16.05 13.12 6.90
CA HIS A 8 -14.96 12.15 6.80
C HIS A 8 -13.64 12.93 6.79
N ALA A 9 -12.80 12.70 7.78
CA ALA A 9 -11.43 13.15 7.72
C ALA A 9 -10.84 12.57 6.43
N GLN A 10 -10.29 13.43 5.57
CA GLN A 10 -9.65 12.97 4.34
C GLN A 10 -8.44 12.11 4.77
N THR A 11 -8.41 10.85 4.38
CA THR A 11 -7.31 9.92 4.68
C THR A 11 -5.95 10.38 4.16
N GLY A 12 -5.91 11.42 3.32
CA GLY A 12 -4.68 11.90 2.67
C GLY A 12 -4.12 10.96 1.60
N ILE A 13 -4.78 9.84 1.32
CA ILE A 13 -4.33 8.86 0.33
C ILE A 13 -4.42 9.44 -1.09
N ILE A 14 -3.32 9.33 -1.84
CA ILE A 14 -3.21 9.81 -3.23
C ILE A 14 -2.72 8.66 -4.13
N PRO A 15 -3.47 8.29 -5.19
CA PRO A 15 -4.82 8.78 -5.56
C PRO A 15 -5.88 8.42 -4.52
N LYS A 16 -6.94 9.24 -4.43
CA LYS A 16 -8.06 8.99 -3.51
C LYS A 16 -8.75 7.68 -3.88
N PRO A 17 -8.89 6.73 -2.95
CA PRO A 17 -9.60 5.48 -3.20
C PRO A 17 -11.10 5.70 -3.52
N VAL A 18 -11.69 4.74 -4.25
CA VAL A 18 -13.11 4.79 -4.66
C VAL A 18 -14.03 4.79 -3.44
N ASN A 19 -13.80 3.86 -2.50
CA ASN A 19 -14.58 3.74 -1.27
C ASN A 19 -13.67 3.65 -0.06
N VAL A 20 -13.95 4.47 0.96
CA VAL A 20 -13.28 4.44 2.26
C VAL A 20 -14.34 4.49 3.35
N ARG A 21 -14.27 3.56 4.30
CA ARG A 21 -15.13 3.55 5.50
C ARG A 21 -14.24 3.55 6.72
N GLU A 22 -14.20 4.66 7.43
CA GLU A 22 -13.41 4.83 8.65
C GLU A 22 -14.24 4.54 9.89
N THR A 23 -13.62 3.96 10.91
CA THR A 23 -14.25 3.72 12.21
C THR A 23 -13.99 4.84 13.21
N GLY A 24 -13.06 5.75 12.91
CA GLY A 24 -12.56 6.79 13.81
C GLY A 24 -11.60 6.28 14.88
N ARG A 25 -11.19 4.99 14.83
CA ARG A 25 -10.18 4.39 15.71
C ARG A 25 -8.82 4.35 15.00
N THR A 26 -7.76 4.34 15.80
CA THR A 26 -6.39 4.02 15.33
C THR A 26 -5.94 2.73 16.00
N ILE A 27 -5.21 1.91 15.30
CA ILE A 27 -4.65 0.64 15.77
C ILE A 27 -3.14 0.81 15.91
N ASP A 28 -2.60 0.47 17.06
CA ASP A 28 -1.18 0.31 17.28
C ASP A 28 -0.78 -1.09 16.79
N LEU A 29 0.17 -1.16 15.85
CA LEU A 29 0.67 -2.44 15.37
C LEU A 29 1.69 -3.02 16.35
N PRO A 30 1.86 -4.36 16.43
CA PRO A 30 2.86 -4.96 17.29
C PRO A 30 4.27 -4.53 16.88
N GLN A 31 5.23 -4.58 17.81
CA GLN A 31 6.64 -4.26 17.53
C GLN A 31 7.25 -5.13 16.42
N SER A 32 6.74 -6.36 16.24
CA SER A 32 7.11 -7.24 15.14
C SER A 32 5.92 -7.41 14.21
N VAL A 33 5.95 -6.71 13.08
CA VAL A 33 4.93 -6.80 12.02
C VAL A 33 5.36 -7.84 11.00
N VAL A 34 4.55 -8.87 10.86
CA VAL A 34 4.77 -9.95 9.90
C VAL A 34 3.83 -9.80 8.72
N ILE A 35 4.37 -9.67 7.51
CA ILE A 35 3.61 -9.65 6.27
C ILE A 35 3.61 -11.07 5.68
N GLY A 36 2.46 -11.69 5.59
CA GLY A 36 2.35 -13.10 5.22
C GLY A 36 1.48 -13.37 4.02
N SER A 37 1.87 -14.40 3.27
CA SER A 37 1.08 -15.00 2.21
C SER A 37 1.40 -16.47 2.03
N ASN A 38 0.46 -17.25 1.50
CA ASN A 38 0.72 -18.61 1.02
C ASN A 38 1.17 -18.63 -0.45
N ASP A 39 1.11 -17.50 -1.14
CA ASP A 39 1.52 -17.32 -2.53
C ASP A 39 2.96 -16.82 -2.59
N ALA A 40 3.80 -17.48 -3.42
CA ALA A 40 5.23 -17.16 -3.52
C ALA A 40 5.50 -15.81 -4.24
N GLU A 41 4.63 -15.40 -5.15
CA GLU A 41 4.75 -14.13 -5.84
C GLU A 41 4.38 -12.96 -4.92
N LEU A 42 3.34 -13.13 -4.12
CA LEU A 42 2.97 -12.14 -3.09
C LEU A 42 4.03 -12.03 -1.99
N LEU A 43 4.75 -13.11 -1.66
CA LEU A 43 5.88 -13.04 -0.73
C LEU A 43 7.02 -12.21 -1.29
N ARG A 44 7.34 -12.34 -2.59
CA ARG A 44 8.33 -11.47 -3.23
C ARG A 44 7.93 -9.99 -3.19
N LEU A 45 6.63 -9.68 -3.38
CA LEU A 45 6.13 -8.32 -3.19
C LEU A 45 6.26 -7.85 -1.74
N ALA A 46 5.96 -8.73 -0.78
CA ALA A 46 6.11 -8.43 0.64
C ALA A 46 7.57 -8.11 0.99
N ASP A 47 8.55 -8.87 0.47
CA ASP A 47 9.97 -8.62 0.67
C ASP A 47 10.40 -7.25 0.11
N LEU A 48 9.93 -6.89 -1.09
CA LEU A 48 10.18 -5.57 -1.69
C LEU A 48 9.56 -4.45 -0.83
N PHE A 49 8.35 -4.65 -0.36
CA PHE A 49 7.63 -3.69 0.47
C PHE A 49 8.32 -3.49 1.83
N VAL A 50 8.75 -4.56 2.51
CA VAL A 50 9.53 -4.50 3.74
C VAL A 50 10.82 -3.72 3.51
N SER A 51 11.60 -4.06 2.47
CA SER A 51 12.85 -3.38 2.15
C SER A 51 12.66 -1.88 1.87
N ARG A 52 11.50 -1.48 1.34
CA ARG A 52 11.15 -0.08 1.12
C ARG A 52 10.85 0.63 2.43
N LEU A 53 9.98 0.06 3.27
CA LEU A 53 9.66 0.63 4.57
C LEU A 53 10.90 0.75 5.49
N GLU A 54 11.82 -0.22 5.45
CA GLU A 54 13.07 -0.16 6.19
C GLU A 54 13.97 1.02 5.73
N ARG A 55 14.01 1.34 4.44
CA ARG A 55 14.69 2.52 3.92
C ARG A 55 14.07 3.83 4.44
N ASP A 56 12.74 3.83 4.66
CA ASP A 56 12.00 4.96 5.21
C ASP A 56 12.08 5.02 6.76
N GLY A 57 12.88 4.14 7.38
CA GLY A 57 13.19 4.15 8.81
C GLY A 57 12.26 3.30 9.67
N PHE A 58 11.31 2.58 9.09
CA PHE A 58 10.50 1.61 9.82
C PHE A 58 11.34 0.38 10.21
N SER A 59 11.03 -0.24 11.34
CA SER A 59 11.77 -1.39 11.86
C SER A 59 10.83 -2.46 12.42
N GLY A 60 11.36 -3.66 12.67
CA GLY A 60 10.57 -4.78 13.20
C GLY A 60 9.67 -5.45 12.16
N LEU A 61 9.95 -5.26 10.87
CA LEU A 61 9.24 -5.85 9.75
C LEU A 61 9.85 -7.19 9.35
N SER A 62 9.02 -8.12 8.92
CA SER A 62 9.47 -9.40 8.35
C SER A 62 8.40 -10.01 7.46
N THR A 63 8.77 -11.02 6.68
CA THR A 63 7.85 -11.77 5.82
C THR A 63 7.72 -13.21 6.29
N ALA A 64 6.59 -13.87 6.00
CA ALA A 64 6.38 -15.26 6.34
C ALA A 64 5.52 -15.99 5.30
N LYS A 65 5.93 -17.23 4.97
CA LYS A 65 5.11 -18.16 4.17
C LYS A 65 4.00 -18.78 5.02
N SER A 66 3.19 -17.93 5.66
CA SER A 66 2.07 -18.37 6.48
C SER A 66 1.17 -17.19 6.85
N LEU A 67 -0.13 -17.37 6.72
CA LEU A 67 -1.12 -16.38 7.18
C LEU A 67 -1.41 -16.46 8.69
N ARG A 68 -1.03 -17.56 9.35
CA ARG A 68 -1.45 -17.82 10.74
C ARG A 68 -0.89 -16.84 11.76
N LYS A 69 0.34 -16.36 11.53
CA LYS A 69 1.04 -15.42 12.43
C LYS A 69 1.25 -14.05 11.78
N ALA A 70 0.66 -13.83 10.62
CA ALA A 70 0.84 -12.59 9.90
C ALA A 70 -0.05 -11.48 10.48
N THR A 71 0.55 -10.32 10.71
CA THR A 71 -0.13 -9.06 11.02
C THR A 71 -0.80 -8.51 9.77
N VAL A 72 -0.09 -8.53 8.63
CA VAL A 72 -0.63 -8.16 7.32
C VAL A 72 -0.77 -9.43 6.48
N LYS A 73 -1.99 -9.76 6.07
CA LYS A 73 -2.32 -10.97 5.31
C LYS A 73 -2.59 -10.62 3.86
N LEU A 74 -1.74 -11.09 2.96
CA LEU A 74 -1.87 -10.86 1.52
C LEU A 74 -2.53 -12.05 0.83
N SER A 75 -3.51 -11.77 -0.04
CA SER A 75 -4.22 -12.79 -0.82
C SER A 75 -4.64 -12.27 -2.20
N ILE A 76 -4.95 -13.20 -3.10
CA ILE A 76 -5.63 -12.91 -4.37
C ILE A 76 -7.12 -13.22 -4.20
N ASP A 77 -7.96 -12.30 -4.64
CA ASP A 77 -9.40 -12.46 -4.77
C ASP A 77 -9.79 -12.23 -6.24
N PRO A 78 -10.04 -13.29 -7.02
CA PRO A 78 -10.35 -13.18 -8.44
C PRO A 78 -11.71 -12.53 -8.74
N ALA A 79 -12.53 -12.25 -7.73
CA ALA A 79 -13.77 -11.49 -7.88
C ALA A 79 -13.53 -9.97 -8.03
N LEU A 80 -12.35 -9.49 -7.65
CA LEU A 80 -11.95 -8.10 -7.83
C LEU A 80 -11.45 -7.84 -9.25
N ALA A 81 -11.50 -6.58 -9.69
CA ALA A 81 -10.84 -6.17 -10.94
C ALA A 81 -9.33 -6.47 -10.87
N GLU A 82 -8.67 -6.70 -12.00
CA GLU A 82 -7.25 -7.09 -12.08
C GLU A 82 -6.34 -6.19 -11.23
N GLU A 83 -6.50 -4.87 -11.33
CA GLU A 83 -5.74 -3.89 -10.53
C GLU A 83 -6.53 -3.37 -9.31
N GLY A 84 -7.70 -3.96 -9.01
CA GLY A 84 -8.49 -3.62 -7.83
C GLY A 84 -7.95 -4.29 -6.57
N TYR A 85 -8.26 -3.71 -5.41
CA TYR A 85 -7.90 -4.27 -4.11
C TYR A 85 -8.89 -3.89 -3.02
N THR A 86 -8.88 -4.66 -1.95
CA THR A 86 -9.50 -4.33 -0.67
C THR A 86 -8.44 -4.31 0.43
N LEU A 87 -8.55 -3.35 1.35
CA LEU A 87 -7.73 -3.27 2.55
C LEU A 87 -8.68 -3.12 3.74
N ASP A 88 -8.57 -4.00 4.73
CA ASP A 88 -9.40 -3.99 5.93
C ASP A 88 -8.51 -4.09 7.18
N SER A 89 -8.52 -3.04 7.99
CA SER A 89 -7.85 -2.94 9.28
C SER A 89 -8.83 -2.78 10.43
N THR A 90 -10.11 -3.15 10.25
CA THR A 90 -11.14 -2.99 11.29
C THR A 90 -11.19 -4.11 12.32
N SER A 91 -10.42 -5.19 12.11
CA SER A 91 -10.38 -6.36 13.00
C SER A 91 -9.90 -6.00 14.40
N ASP A 92 -10.57 -6.53 15.43
CA ASP A 92 -10.12 -6.39 16.82
C ASP A 92 -8.86 -7.23 17.15
N LYS A 93 -8.36 -8.02 16.18
CA LYS A 93 -7.14 -8.84 16.32
C LYS A 93 -5.86 -8.12 15.89
N GLU A 94 -5.92 -6.83 15.62
CA GLU A 94 -4.78 -6.06 15.11
C GLU A 94 -4.21 -6.65 13.80
N GLU A 95 -5.09 -7.22 12.98
CA GLU A 95 -4.77 -7.81 11.68
C GLU A 95 -5.18 -6.87 10.55
N ILE A 96 -4.37 -6.80 9.51
CA ILE A 96 -4.66 -6.10 8.26
C ILE A 96 -4.88 -7.14 7.17
N LEU A 97 -6.06 -7.15 6.57
CA LEU A 97 -6.38 -8.01 5.44
C LEU A 97 -6.25 -7.20 4.15
N LEU A 98 -5.40 -7.65 3.24
CA LEU A 98 -5.20 -7.02 1.93
C LEU A 98 -5.38 -8.08 0.85
N ALA A 99 -6.42 -7.91 0.04
CA ALA A 99 -6.69 -8.76 -1.11
C ALA A 99 -6.66 -7.93 -2.39
N GLY A 100 -6.06 -8.47 -3.45
CA GLY A 100 -6.07 -7.87 -4.78
C GLY A 100 -6.65 -8.80 -5.82
N GLY A 101 -7.20 -8.27 -6.90
CA GLY A 101 -7.69 -9.07 -8.02
C GLY A 101 -6.56 -9.80 -8.77
N SER A 102 -5.35 -9.32 -8.63
CA SER A 102 -4.10 -9.92 -9.10
C SER A 102 -2.94 -9.44 -8.23
N VAL A 103 -1.73 -9.89 -8.56
CA VAL A 103 -0.47 -9.39 -7.96
C VAL A 103 -0.35 -7.87 -8.07
N LYS A 104 -0.79 -7.27 -9.19
CA LYS A 104 -0.82 -5.81 -9.38
C LYS A 104 -1.77 -5.14 -8.38
N GLY A 105 -2.97 -5.69 -8.19
CA GLY A 105 -3.94 -5.19 -7.22
C GLY A 105 -3.39 -5.21 -5.79
N VAL A 106 -2.73 -6.31 -5.39
CA VAL A 106 -2.04 -6.39 -4.09
C VAL A 106 -0.96 -5.33 -3.97
N TRP A 107 -0.17 -5.09 -5.03
CA TRP A 107 0.86 -4.04 -5.04
C TRP A 107 0.27 -2.65 -4.81
N TRP A 108 -0.85 -2.32 -5.47
CA TRP A 108 -1.53 -1.03 -5.26
C TRP A 108 -2.11 -0.89 -3.84
N GLY A 109 -2.58 -1.99 -3.28
CA GLY A 109 -3.00 -2.03 -1.88
C GLY A 109 -1.84 -1.79 -0.91
N LEU A 110 -0.66 -2.36 -1.18
CA LEU A 110 0.56 -2.11 -0.39
C LEU A 110 1.00 -0.63 -0.46
N GLN A 111 0.90 0.04 -1.64
CA GLN A 111 1.17 1.47 -1.75
C GLN A 111 0.21 2.31 -0.88
N THR A 112 -1.06 1.89 -0.80
CA THR A 112 -2.03 2.52 0.10
C THR A 112 -1.72 2.27 1.57
N LEU A 113 -1.33 1.05 1.92
CA LEU A 113 -0.90 0.71 3.28
C LEU A 113 0.31 1.54 3.72
N GLU A 114 1.30 1.73 2.84
CA GLU A 114 2.46 2.59 3.11
C GLU A 114 2.05 4.03 3.43
N GLN A 115 1.19 4.63 2.61
CA GLN A 115 0.71 5.99 2.84
C GLN A 115 -0.04 6.11 4.17
N LEU A 116 -0.84 5.10 4.54
CA LEU A 116 -1.54 5.07 5.83
C LEU A 116 -0.57 4.95 7.01
N LEU A 117 0.46 4.09 6.90
CA LEU A 117 1.49 3.93 7.92
C LEU A 117 2.29 5.22 8.11
N VAL A 118 2.76 5.82 7.02
CA VAL A 118 3.53 7.09 7.06
C VAL A 118 2.70 8.22 7.66
N ALA A 119 1.42 8.34 7.29
CA ALA A 119 0.55 9.41 7.78
C ALA A 119 0.16 9.26 9.26
N ALA A 120 0.04 8.03 9.76
CA ALA A 120 -0.42 7.76 11.13
C ALA A 120 0.71 7.55 12.15
N THR A 121 1.95 7.31 11.68
CA THR A 121 3.08 6.92 12.52
C THR A 121 3.98 8.12 12.79
N GLU A 122 3.99 8.59 14.03
CA GLU A 122 4.91 9.66 14.48
C GLU A 122 6.33 9.11 14.77
N ASN A 123 6.40 7.88 15.24
CA ASN A 123 7.64 7.18 15.54
C ASN A 123 7.71 5.86 14.74
N PRO A 124 8.62 5.72 13.77
CA PRO A 124 8.72 4.52 12.94
C PRO A 124 8.94 3.20 13.71
N ALA A 125 9.41 3.25 14.96
CA ALA A 125 9.53 2.08 15.82
C ALA A 125 8.18 1.66 16.45
N GLN A 126 7.13 2.47 16.32
CA GLN A 126 5.79 2.20 16.85
C GLN A 126 4.75 2.49 15.78
N MET A 127 4.62 1.56 14.84
CA MET A 127 3.71 1.69 13.71
C MET A 127 2.25 1.77 14.12
N ARG A 128 1.52 2.65 13.47
CA ARG A 128 0.08 2.88 13.68
C ARG A 128 -0.66 2.91 12.36
N ILE A 129 -1.94 2.55 12.37
CA ILE A 129 -2.80 2.63 11.19
C ILE A 129 -4.23 2.99 11.63
N PRO A 130 -4.96 3.81 10.87
CA PRO A 130 -6.38 4.00 11.12
C PRO A 130 -7.16 2.70 10.88
N ALA A 131 -8.15 2.41 11.73
CA ALA A 131 -9.05 1.30 11.54
C ALA A 131 -10.09 1.67 10.48
N LEU A 132 -9.93 1.14 9.26
CA LEU A 132 -10.74 1.47 8.10
C LEU A 132 -10.88 0.29 7.13
N ARG A 133 -11.85 0.40 6.25
CA ARG A 133 -11.98 -0.48 5.10
C ARG A 133 -11.91 0.33 3.81
N ILE A 134 -11.08 -0.09 2.89
CA ILE A 134 -10.91 0.48 1.56
C ILE A 134 -11.31 -0.57 0.52
N GLU A 135 -12.06 -0.12 -0.49
CA GLU A 135 -12.31 -0.84 -1.73
C GLU A 135 -11.92 0.11 -2.86
N ASP A 136 -10.94 -0.28 -3.66
CA ASP A 136 -10.37 0.59 -4.69
C ASP A 136 -10.06 -0.18 -5.97
N ALA A 137 -10.19 0.52 -7.08
CA ALA A 137 -9.76 0.07 -8.39
C ALA A 137 -9.43 1.29 -9.25
N PRO A 138 -8.43 1.22 -10.14
CA PRO A 138 -8.06 2.35 -10.97
C PRO A 138 -9.19 2.71 -11.94
N ARG A 139 -9.46 4.01 -12.04
CA ARG A 139 -10.45 4.54 -12.99
C ARG A 139 -9.98 4.43 -14.45
N PHE A 140 -8.66 4.50 -14.68
CA PHE A 140 -8.04 4.43 -16.01
C PHE A 140 -7.09 3.25 -16.08
N ALA A 141 -7.20 2.44 -17.13
CA ALA A 141 -6.30 1.32 -17.36
C ALA A 141 -4.87 1.76 -17.68
N TYR A 142 -4.70 2.87 -18.40
CA TYR A 142 -3.40 3.47 -18.70
C TYR A 142 -3.14 4.66 -17.75
N ARG A 143 -2.04 4.58 -17.00
CA ARG A 143 -1.59 5.64 -16.10
C ARG A 143 -0.09 5.78 -16.28
N GLY A 144 0.29 6.69 -17.19
CA GLY A 144 1.67 6.84 -17.65
C GLY A 144 2.39 8.01 -17.01
N ALA A 145 3.70 7.84 -16.82
CA ALA A 145 4.64 8.90 -16.48
C ALA A 145 5.81 8.86 -17.47
N HIS A 146 6.39 10.02 -17.77
CA HIS A 146 7.46 10.19 -18.75
C HIS A 146 8.69 10.80 -18.10
N LEU A 147 9.87 10.27 -18.39
CA LEU A 147 11.15 10.85 -18.01
C LEU A 147 12.05 10.97 -19.24
N ASP A 148 12.45 12.18 -19.57
CA ASP A 148 13.31 12.47 -20.72
C ASP A 148 14.78 12.60 -20.28
N CYS A 149 15.54 11.50 -20.42
CA CYS A 149 16.98 11.46 -20.17
C CYS A 149 17.82 11.88 -21.37
N GLY A 150 17.19 12.07 -22.56
CA GLY A 150 17.89 12.56 -23.76
C GLY A 150 18.19 14.04 -23.69
N ARG A 151 17.35 14.83 -23.00
CA ARG A 151 17.54 16.27 -22.84
C ARG A 151 18.27 16.65 -21.55
N HIS A 152 18.18 15.82 -20.51
CA HIS A 152 18.83 16.04 -19.25
C HIS A 152 19.29 14.71 -18.68
N PHE A 153 20.57 14.64 -18.25
CA PHE A 153 21.13 13.44 -17.64
C PHE A 153 20.56 13.24 -16.23
N PHE A 154 20.12 12.01 -15.96
CA PHE A 154 19.73 11.54 -14.63
C PHE A 154 20.62 10.37 -14.24
N THR A 155 21.06 10.36 -13.00
CA THR A 155 21.80 9.24 -12.41
C THR A 155 20.87 8.03 -12.22
N THR A 156 21.47 6.85 -12.08
CA THR A 156 20.70 5.62 -11.80
C THR A 156 19.83 5.75 -10.54
N ASP A 157 20.31 6.45 -9.52
CA ASP A 157 19.58 6.58 -8.25
C ASP A 157 18.42 7.57 -8.37
N GLU A 158 18.56 8.63 -9.16
CA GLU A 158 17.46 9.55 -9.49
C GLU A 158 16.36 8.82 -10.28
N VAL A 159 16.73 7.97 -11.25
CA VAL A 159 15.75 7.16 -12.00
C VAL A 159 15.06 6.16 -11.10
N LYS A 160 15.75 5.49 -10.18
CA LYS A 160 15.13 4.59 -9.18
C LYS A 160 14.17 5.35 -8.27
N THR A 161 14.57 6.52 -7.78
CA THR A 161 13.72 7.39 -6.96
C THR A 161 12.45 7.79 -7.73
N TYR A 162 12.60 8.15 -9.02
CA TYR A 162 11.46 8.47 -9.87
C TYR A 162 10.50 7.28 -10.00
N ILE A 163 11.02 6.05 -10.21
CA ILE A 163 10.21 4.83 -10.28
C ILE A 163 9.47 4.60 -8.95
N ASP A 164 10.14 4.76 -7.81
CA ASP A 164 9.51 4.62 -6.49
C ASP A 164 8.38 5.65 -6.31
N ILE A 165 8.57 6.91 -6.72
CA ILE A 165 7.54 7.96 -6.64
C ILE A 165 6.33 7.62 -7.51
N ILE A 166 6.53 7.28 -8.79
CA ILE A 166 5.42 6.97 -9.69
C ILE A 166 4.67 5.71 -9.25
N SER A 167 5.37 4.72 -8.68
CA SER A 167 4.77 3.53 -8.10
C SER A 167 3.89 3.88 -6.89
N ALA A 168 4.36 4.74 -5.97
CA ALA A 168 3.58 5.21 -4.82
C ALA A 168 2.25 5.86 -5.24
N HIS A 169 2.21 6.48 -6.42
CA HIS A 169 1.02 7.10 -7.00
C HIS A 169 0.22 6.17 -7.92
N LYS A 170 0.52 4.86 -7.89
CA LYS A 170 -0.17 3.81 -8.67
C LYS A 170 -0.10 4.02 -10.19
N ILE A 171 0.96 4.65 -10.68
CA ILE A 171 1.28 4.74 -12.10
C ILE A 171 1.75 3.37 -12.59
N ASN A 172 1.17 2.85 -13.67
CA ASN A 172 1.46 1.49 -14.17
C ASN A 172 2.30 1.46 -15.45
N THR A 173 2.62 2.62 -16.02
CA THR A 173 3.39 2.72 -17.25
C THR A 173 4.47 3.79 -17.13
N PHE A 174 5.72 3.38 -17.32
CA PHE A 174 6.86 4.29 -17.34
C PHE A 174 7.40 4.42 -18.77
N HIS A 175 7.28 5.62 -19.34
CA HIS A 175 7.90 5.95 -20.61
C HIS A 175 9.28 6.57 -20.35
N TRP A 176 10.31 5.75 -20.49
CA TRP A 176 11.70 6.19 -20.31
C TRP A 176 12.31 6.55 -21.65
N HIS A 177 12.47 7.83 -21.91
CA HIS A 177 13.05 8.36 -23.14
C HIS A 177 14.56 8.55 -22.97
N LEU A 178 15.36 7.83 -23.77
CA LEU A 178 16.82 7.75 -23.65
C LEU A 178 17.59 8.50 -24.73
N THR A 179 16.91 8.98 -25.80
CA THR A 179 17.54 9.62 -26.98
C THR A 179 16.96 10.96 -27.30
#